data_c72e52f5e4cdeff64ebaf93fcbd32138
#
_entry.id   c72e52f5e4cdeff64ebaf93fcbd32138
#
_cell.length_a   1.000
_cell.length_b   1.000
_cell.length_c   1.000
_cell.angle_alpha   90.00
_cell.angle_beta   90.00
_cell.angle_gamma   90.00
#
_symmetry.space_group_name_H-M   'P 1'
#
loop_
_entity.id
_entity.type
_entity.pdbx_description
1 polymer ?
#
loop_
_entity_poly.entity_id
_entity_poly.type
_entity_poly.pdbx_seq_one_letter_code
_entity_poly.pdbx_strand_id
1 'polypeptide(L)'
;MAAAWLGLVYELRRDLMMLQQNSYFNKRYRNWLRESGDTTSGWRLAGFAVFFLALSRLAGARAGLLVMGIFGVVTMLRLCFAKYKKPLVWTARARRIYAVAALVCVAVAAVAMILFGGDTAEGRLFSVASAATACYCCSHAVIMAANMLLRPVERRINRRYIEDAADRLRSMPDLKIVGVTGSYGKTSTKHFMHRILSEQYDTLMTPGSYNTTLGVVRTVRELLKPYNEVFIVEMGAKNPGDIREICDLVHPQIGVVTAVGPQHLESFGTLEAVQATKFELVDALPADGVAFVNDDFEYVASRAVDNVACERYTCRDAAGAVWKAEDINYGADGTRFRVLGPGGYKIELHTRLLGEANISDLLAAVAVAHHLGVADDKIRYAVGQIEPVEHRLSIKRTPGGITIVDDAYNSNPVGSRMAMEVLGGMKGGKRIVITPGMIELGEQQHELNAELGRHVGLNADVAIIVGRYNRDALAEGVRASGNAAVKLHFADTFAEAQGLLASIATAGDIVLYENDLPDTFK
;
A
#
# COMPACT_ATOMS: atom_id res chain seq x y z
N MET A 1 -34.29 21.50 11.07
CA MET A 1 -33.22 22.03 10.19
C MET A 1 -31.83 21.58 10.66
N ALA A 2 -31.31 22.01 11.82
CA ALA A 2 -29.98 21.61 12.29
C ALA A 2 -29.73 20.10 12.28
N ALA A 3 -30.71 19.30 12.67
CA ALA A 3 -30.64 17.84 12.66
C ALA A 3 -30.38 17.23 11.24
N ALA A 4 -30.98 17.81 10.18
CA ALA A 4 -30.70 17.36 8.80
C ALA A 4 -29.26 17.64 8.39
N TRP A 5 -28.67 18.77 8.84
CA TRP A 5 -27.26 19.08 8.60
C TRP A 5 -26.29 18.15 9.31
N LEU A 6 -26.66 17.59 10.47
CA LEU A 6 -25.81 16.60 11.16
C LEU A 6 -25.53 15.37 10.28
N GLY A 7 -26.58 14.84 9.65
CA GLY A 7 -26.42 13.72 8.72
C GLY A 7 -25.47 14.03 7.56
N LEU A 8 -25.63 15.21 6.93
CA LEU A 8 -24.77 15.67 5.84
C LEU A 8 -23.30 15.83 6.29
N VAL A 9 -23.05 16.46 7.44
CA VAL A 9 -21.70 16.69 7.97
C VAL A 9 -20.94 15.38 8.17
N TYR A 10 -21.59 14.37 8.74
CA TYR A 10 -20.97 13.06 8.96
C TYR A 10 -20.80 12.27 7.66
N GLU A 11 -21.73 12.38 6.71
CA GLU A 11 -21.59 11.73 5.40
C GLU A 11 -20.48 12.36 4.56
N LEU A 12 -20.36 13.69 4.53
CA LEU A 12 -19.22 14.37 3.88
C LEU A 12 -17.87 13.95 4.49
N ARG A 13 -17.83 13.75 5.82
CA ARG A 13 -16.64 13.23 6.50
C ARG A 13 -16.31 11.81 6.04
N ARG A 14 -17.32 10.94 5.90
CA ARG A 14 -17.17 9.56 5.40
C ARG A 14 -16.68 9.56 3.96
N ASP A 15 -17.31 10.34 3.08
CA ASP A 15 -16.93 10.42 1.68
C ASP A 15 -15.52 11.00 1.50
N LEU A 16 -15.12 11.97 2.33
CA LEU A 16 -13.74 12.49 2.36
C LEU A 16 -12.74 11.42 2.81
N MET A 17 -13.09 10.61 3.81
CA MET A 17 -12.27 9.49 4.25
C MET A 17 -12.05 8.49 3.11
N MET A 18 -13.10 8.11 2.40
CA MET A 18 -13.00 7.21 1.26
C MET A 18 -12.21 7.82 0.10
N LEU A 19 -12.37 9.11 -0.18
CA LEU A 19 -11.54 9.84 -1.14
C LEU A 19 -10.06 9.84 -0.71
N GLN A 20 -9.76 10.01 0.59
CA GLN A 20 -8.40 9.94 1.14
C GLN A 20 -7.81 8.54 0.98
N GLN A 21 -8.55 7.47 1.26
CA GLN A 21 -8.11 6.09 1.04
C GLN A 21 -7.85 5.79 -0.44
N ASN A 22 -8.55 6.48 -1.36
CA ASN A 22 -8.30 6.49 -2.80
C ASN A 22 -7.24 7.51 -3.24
N SER A 23 -6.36 7.96 -2.32
CA SER A 23 -5.24 8.89 -2.58
C SER A 23 -5.67 10.22 -3.21
N TYR A 24 -6.90 10.67 -2.97
CA TYR A 24 -7.52 11.87 -3.55
C TYR A 24 -7.66 11.84 -5.09
N PHE A 25 -7.62 10.64 -5.71
CA PHE A 25 -7.89 10.49 -7.14
C PHE A 25 -9.38 10.27 -7.40
N ASN A 26 -10.05 11.24 -8.02
CA ASN A 26 -11.48 11.16 -8.33
C ASN A 26 -11.83 9.95 -9.22
N LYS A 27 -10.92 9.50 -10.11
CA LYS A 27 -11.13 8.32 -10.96
C LYS A 27 -11.23 7.04 -10.10
N ARG A 28 -10.28 6.84 -9.18
CA ARG A 28 -10.26 5.69 -8.25
C ARG A 28 -11.46 5.71 -7.32
N TYR A 29 -11.79 6.88 -6.74
CA TYR A 29 -12.94 7.04 -5.88
C TYR A 29 -14.25 6.72 -6.63
N ARG A 30 -14.38 7.12 -7.90
CA ARG A 30 -15.54 6.81 -8.73
C ARG A 30 -15.62 5.32 -9.07
N ASN A 31 -14.50 4.65 -9.35
CA ASN A 31 -14.47 3.21 -9.57
C ASN A 31 -14.93 2.48 -8.29
N TRP A 32 -14.35 2.84 -7.13
CA TRP A 32 -14.79 2.31 -5.84
C TRP A 32 -16.30 2.51 -5.60
N LEU A 33 -16.86 3.69 -5.89
CA LEU A 33 -18.29 3.93 -5.76
C LEU A 33 -19.14 2.99 -6.61
N ARG A 34 -18.67 2.60 -7.79
CA ARG A 34 -19.37 1.65 -8.68
C ARG A 34 -19.27 0.22 -8.15
N GLU A 35 -18.10 -0.21 -7.77
CA GLU A 35 -17.83 -1.57 -7.30
C GLU A 35 -18.48 -1.86 -5.96
N SER A 36 -18.41 -0.92 -5.02
CA SER A 36 -19.02 -1.05 -3.70
C SER A 36 -20.54 -0.91 -3.68
N GLY A 37 -21.15 -0.40 -4.76
CA GLY A 37 -22.56 -0.07 -4.79
C GLY A 37 -22.97 1.02 -3.78
N ASP A 38 -22.02 1.81 -3.26
CA ASP A 38 -22.30 2.81 -2.22
C ASP A 38 -23.33 3.86 -2.66
N THR A 39 -23.33 4.24 -3.93
CA THR A 39 -24.30 5.19 -4.51
C THR A 39 -25.73 4.68 -4.51
N THR A 40 -25.91 3.37 -4.53
CA THR A 40 -27.22 2.67 -4.53
C THR A 40 -27.47 1.93 -3.21
N SER A 41 -26.69 2.20 -2.17
CA SER A 41 -26.89 1.61 -0.86
C SER A 41 -28.26 1.95 -0.28
N GLY A 42 -28.82 1.06 0.54
CA GLY A 42 -30.14 1.25 1.13
C GLY A 42 -30.27 2.58 1.88
N TRP A 43 -29.18 3.07 2.49
CA TRP A 43 -29.16 4.38 3.17
C TRP A 43 -29.18 5.56 2.21
N ARG A 44 -28.55 5.47 1.06
CA ARG A 44 -28.65 6.50 0.01
C ARG A 44 -30.06 6.54 -0.57
N LEU A 45 -30.61 5.36 -0.87
CA LEU A 45 -32.00 5.24 -1.34
C LEU A 45 -33.00 5.77 -0.32
N ALA A 46 -32.82 5.47 0.98
CA ALA A 46 -33.62 6.05 2.05
C ALA A 46 -33.52 7.59 2.09
N GLY A 47 -32.32 8.15 1.90
CA GLY A 47 -32.12 9.61 1.79
C GLY A 47 -32.90 10.22 0.62
N PHE A 48 -32.86 9.60 -0.56
CA PHE A 48 -33.67 10.02 -1.71
C PHE A 48 -35.17 9.91 -1.43
N ALA A 49 -35.63 8.80 -0.82
CA ALA A 49 -37.03 8.64 -0.43
C ALA A 49 -37.47 9.75 0.54
N VAL A 50 -36.67 10.06 1.57
CA VAL A 50 -36.94 11.16 2.51
C VAL A 50 -36.98 12.49 1.80
N PHE A 51 -36.05 12.76 0.88
CA PHE A 51 -36.03 13.99 0.10
C PHE A 51 -37.28 14.16 -0.76
N PHE A 52 -37.67 13.13 -1.54
CA PHE A 52 -38.84 13.21 -2.38
C PHE A 52 -40.15 13.24 -1.59
N LEU A 53 -40.23 12.50 -0.46
CA LEU A 53 -41.38 12.54 0.44
C LEU A 53 -41.55 13.94 1.03
N ALA A 54 -40.47 14.57 1.47
CA ALA A 54 -40.49 15.95 1.95
C ALA A 54 -40.89 16.92 0.83
N LEU A 55 -40.33 16.76 -0.37
CA LEU A 55 -40.60 17.64 -1.50
C LEU A 55 -42.05 17.58 -1.99
N SER A 56 -42.68 16.40 -1.90
CA SER A 56 -44.11 16.22 -2.27
C SER A 56 -45.07 17.04 -1.42
N ARG A 57 -44.63 17.50 -0.24
CA ARG A 57 -45.45 18.23 0.75
C ARG A 57 -46.77 17.53 1.16
N LEU A 58 -46.94 16.25 0.84
CA LEU A 58 -48.16 15.48 1.16
C LEU A 58 -48.53 15.53 2.64
N ALA A 59 -47.53 15.60 3.53
CA ALA A 59 -47.75 15.67 4.98
C ALA A 59 -47.54 17.10 5.56
N GLY A 60 -47.30 18.12 4.71
CA GLY A 60 -47.00 19.49 5.12
C GLY A 60 -45.52 19.74 5.47
N ALA A 61 -45.13 21.01 5.53
CA ALA A 61 -43.73 21.41 5.72
C ALA A 61 -43.16 20.98 7.08
N ARG A 62 -43.96 21.00 8.14
CA ARG A 62 -43.49 20.59 9.50
C ARG A 62 -43.18 19.12 9.59
N ALA A 63 -44.02 18.28 9.02
CA ALA A 63 -43.77 16.83 8.98
C ALA A 63 -42.54 16.51 8.13
N GLY A 64 -42.35 17.19 6.98
CA GLY A 64 -41.14 17.09 6.16
C GLY A 64 -39.88 17.47 6.93
N LEU A 65 -39.89 18.58 7.67
CA LEU A 65 -38.79 19.01 8.53
C LEU A 65 -38.46 17.98 9.62
N LEU A 66 -39.50 17.36 10.22
CA LEU A 66 -39.31 16.33 11.24
C LEU A 66 -38.65 15.07 10.66
N VAL A 67 -39.15 14.58 9.52
CA VAL A 67 -38.62 13.37 8.85
C VAL A 67 -37.17 13.59 8.42
N MET A 68 -36.85 14.72 7.77
CA MET A 68 -35.47 15.06 7.40
C MET A 68 -34.57 15.20 8.64
N GLY A 69 -35.09 15.75 9.73
CA GLY A 69 -34.35 15.87 11.00
C GLY A 69 -34.05 14.50 11.62
N ILE A 70 -35.05 13.63 11.73
CA ILE A 70 -34.88 12.24 12.24
C ILE A 70 -33.88 11.49 11.38
N PHE A 71 -34.03 11.53 10.08
CA PHE A 71 -33.10 10.88 9.13
C PHE A 71 -31.66 11.38 9.34
N GLY A 72 -31.46 12.70 9.50
CA GLY A 72 -30.14 13.27 9.75
C GLY A 72 -29.50 12.79 11.06
N VAL A 73 -30.30 12.72 12.15
CA VAL A 73 -29.81 12.20 13.45
C VAL A 73 -29.47 10.71 13.35
N VAL A 74 -30.34 9.90 12.75
CA VAL A 74 -30.11 8.47 12.58
C VAL A 74 -28.85 8.21 11.75
N THR A 75 -28.65 8.97 10.66
CA THR A 75 -27.44 8.90 9.83
C THR A 75 -26.20 9.26 10.64
N MET A 76 -26.24 10.34 11.40
CA MET A 76 -25.14 10.77 12.28
C MET A 76 -24.79 9.63 13.26
N LEU A 77 -25.77 9.09 13.99
CA LEU A 77 -25.54 8.03 14.97
C LEU A 77 -24.94 6.79 14.30
N ARG A 78 -25.49 6.35 13.18
CA ARG A 78 -24.92 5.23 12.39
C ARG A 78 -23.45 5.44 12.08
N LEU A 79 -23.07 6.63 11.59
CA LEU A 79 -21.70 6.94 11.17
C LEU A 79 -20.76 7.19 12.36
N CYS A 80 -21.26 7.66 13.50
CA CYS A 80 -20.48 7.77 14.73
C CYS A 80 -20.00 6.42 15.27
N PHE A 81 -20.86 5.39 15.16
CA PHE A 81 -20.55 4.06 15.66
C PHE A 81 -19.92 3.14 14.60
N ALA A 82 -19.80 3.60 13.36
CA ALA A 82 -19.13 2.85 12.30
C ALA A 82 -17.62 2.75 12.58
N LYS A 83 -17.11 1.52 12.57
CA LYS A 83 -15.67 1.23 12.73
C LYS A 83 -15.03 1.11 11.34
N TYR A 84 -13.92 1.81 11.14
CA TYR A 84 -13.12 1.76 9.92
C TYR A 84 -11.69 1.32 10.26
N LYS A 85 -11.07 0.47 9.43
CA LYS A 85 -9.67 0.07 9.57
C LYS A 85 -8.73 1.28 9.48
N LYS A 86 -8.99 2.16 8.52
CA LYS A 86 -8.22 3.38 8.28
C LYS A 86 -9.11 4.61 8.47
N PRO A 87 -9.21 5.16 9.68
CA PRO A 87 -10.03 6.32 9.94
C PRO A 87 -9.50 7.56 9.20
N LEU A 88 -10.36 8.57 9.01
CA LEU A 88 -9.99 9.84 8.39
C LEU A 88 -8.87 10.53 9.18
N VAL A 89 -7.77 10.80 8.49
CA VAL A 89 -6.68 11.65 9.02
C VAL A 89 -6.91 13.08 8.56
N TRP A 90 -7.07 14.00 9.52
CA TRP A 90 -7.31 15.42 9.26
C TRP A 90 -6.02 16.16 8.84
N THR A 91 -5.52 15.83 7.65
CA THR A 91 -4.42 16.58 7.02
C THR A 91 -4.89 18.00 6.60
N ALA A 92 -3.93 18.90 6.36
CA ALA A 92 -4.26 20.25 5.85
C ALA A 92 -5.06 20.18 4.52
N ARG A 93 -4.75 19.22 3.64
CA ARG A 93 -5.50 18.98 2.40
C ARG A 93 -6.93 18.50 2.69
N ALA A 94 -7.10 17.53 3.59
CA ALA A 94 -8.41 17.02 3.98
C ALA A 94 -9.30 18.15 4.54
N ARG A 95 -8.73 19.01 5.41
CA ARG A 95 -9.44 20.18 5.97
C ARG A 95 -9.88 21.16 4.89
N ARG A 96 -9.01 21.47 3.92
CA ARG A 96 -9.36 22.36 2.78
C ARG A 96 -10.49 21.79 1.93
N ILE A 97 -10.42 20.50 1.56
CA ILE A 97 -11.46 19.84 0.77
C ILE A 97 -12.78 19.85 1.52
N TYR A 98 -12.76 19.51 2.82
CA TYR A 98 -13.95 19.52 3.65
C TYR A 98 -14.58 20.92 3.77
N ALA A 99 -13.76 21.96 3.98
CA ALA A 99 -14.22 23.33 4.04
C ALA A 99 -14.88 23.80 2.74
N VAL A 100 -14.27 23.50 1.58
CA VAL A 100 -14.86 23.84 0.28
C VAL A 100 -16.16 23.05 0.05
N ALA A 101 -16.21 21.76 0.40
CA ALA A 101 -17.44 20.97 0.30
C ALA A 101 -18.56 21.55 1.19
N ALA A 102 -18.23 21.93 2.42
CA ALA A 102 -19.18 22.59 3.31
C ALA A 102 -19.67 23.93 2.74
N LEU A 103 -18.78 24.75 2.19
CA LEU A 103 -19.15 26.02 1.54
C LEU A 103 -20.08 25.81 0.33
N VAL A 104 -19.83 24.78 -0.49
CA VAL A 104 -20.71 24.40 -1.60
C VAL A 104 -22.10 24.04 -1.06
N CYS A 105 -22.20 23.23 -0.01
CA CYS A 105 -23.48 22.87 0.59
C CYS A 105 -24.23 24.10 1.16
N VAL A 106 -23.50 25.00 1.82
CA VAL A 106 -24.08 26.27 2.33
C VAL A 106 -24.58 27.14 1.19
N ALA A 107 -23.82 27.26 0.10
CA ALA A 107 -24.24 28.00 -1.08
C ALA A 107 -25.52 27.42 -1.73
N VAL A 108 -25.57 26.07 -1.86
CA VAL A 108 -26.77 25.38 -2.36
C VAL A 108 -27.99 25.66 -1.46
N ALA A 109 -27.80 25.62 -0.13
CA ALA A 109 -28.87 25.92 0.82
C ALA A 109 -29.32 27.40 0.74
N ALA A 110 -28.38 28.35 0.59
CA ALA A 110 -28.71 29.76 0.40
C ALA A 110 -29.52 29.99 -0.90
N VAL A 111 -29.10 29.39 -2.00
CA VAL A 111 -29.84 29.46 -3.28
C VAL A 111 -31.23 28.83 -3.13
N ALA A 112 -31.33 27.64 -2.50
CA ALA A 112 -32.61 26.99 -2.25
C ALA A 112 -33.53 27.85 -1.37
N MET A 113 -33.00 28.52 -0.37
CA MET A 113 -33.74 29.44 0.48
C MET A 113 -34.27 30.64 -0.29
N ILE A 114 -33.49 31.23 -1.17
CA ILE A 114 -33.88 32.39 -1.99
C ILE A 114 -34.94 31.99 -3.03
N LEU A 115 -34.77 30.88 -3.73
CA LEU A 115 -35.64 30.49 -4.82
C LEU A 115 -36.94 29.80 -4.36
N PHE A 116 -36.91 29.06 -3.24
CA PHE A 116 -38.00 28.18 -2.81
C PHE A 116 -38.47 28.44 -1.36
N GLY A 117 -37.83 29.34 -0.63
CA GLY A 117 -38.14 29.57 0.79
C GLY A 117 -39.47 30.32 1.04
N GLY A 118 -39.93 31.09 0.06
CA GLY A 118 -41.11 31.93 0.22
C GLY A 118 -40.97 32.95 1.35
N ASP A 119 -42.08 33.59 1.75
CA ASP A 119 -42.09 34.68 2.74
C ASP A 119 -42.13 34.17 4.19
N THR A 120 -42.43 32.90 4.42
CA THR A 120 -42.58 32.33 5.77
C THR A 120 -41.25 31.80 6.32
N ALA A 121 -41.03 31.95 7.62
CA ALA A 121 -39.87 31.35 8.30
C ALA A 121 -39.86 29.84 8.17
N GLU A 122 -41.01 29.18 8.19
CA GLU A 122 -41.18 27.75 8.04
C GLU A 122 -40.77 27.30 6.64
N GLY A 123 -41.17 28.01 5.59
CA GLY A 123 -40.78 27.71 4.20
C GLY A 123 -39.26 27.83 3.99
N ARG A 124 -38.64 28.88 4.56
CA ARG A 124 -37.17 29.05 4.49
C ARG A 124 -36.43 27.91 5.20
N LEU A 125 -36.86 27.53 6.41
CA LEU A 125 -36.29 26.41 7.15
C LEU A 125 -36.44 25.07 6.39
N PHE A 126 -37.60 24.87 5.75
CA PHE A 126 -37.88 23.69 4.93
C PHE A 126 -36.95 23.64 3.71
N SER A 127 -36.77 24.74 2.99
CA SER A 127 -35.87 24.81 1.82
C SER A 127 -34.43 24.51 2.19
N VAL A 128 -33.93 25.04 3.31
CA VAL A 128 -32.58 24.79 3.82
C VAL A 128 -32.40 23.34 4.26
N ALA A 129 -33.41 22.72 4.91
CA ALA A 129 -33.35 21.30 5.28
C ALA A 129 -33.39 20.38 4.06
N SER A 130 -34.22 20.73 3.06
CA SER A 130 -34.32 20.00 1.79
C SER A 130 -32.99 20.06 1.01
N ALA A 131 -32.35 21.24 0.97
CA ALA A 131 -31.03 21.40 0.37
C ALA A 131 -29.96 20.54 1.07
N ALA A 132 -29.97 20.50 2.41
CA ALA A 132 -29.05 19.64 3.18
C ALA A 132 -29.28 18.16 2.85
N THR A 133 -30.54 17.73 2.75
CA THR A 133 -30.88 16.34 2.40
C THR A 133 -30.48 16.01 0.95
N ALA A 134 -30.70 16.93 0.00
CA ALA A 134 -30.23 16.77 -1.38
C ALA A 134 -28.69 16.68 -1.46
N CYS A 135 -27.97 17.55 -0.73
CA CYS A 135 -26.52 17.48 -0.63
C CYS A 135 -26.04 16.17 0.01
N TYR A 136 -26.78 15.63 0.99
CA TYR A 136 -26.52 14.29 1.53
C TYR A 136 -26.61 13.21 0.44
N CYS A 137 -27.67 13.20 -0.34
CA CYS A 137 -27.85 12.23 -1.43
C CYS A 137 -26.70 12.28 -2.45
N CYS A 138 -26.15 13.47 -2.69
CA CYS A 138 -25.08 13.73 -3.67
C CYS A 138 -23.71 14.04 -3.03
N SER A 139 -23.49 13.69 -1.75
CA SER A 139 -22.29 14.11 -1.00
C SER A 139 -20.98 13.64 -1.64
N HIS A 140 -20.98 12.46 -2.27
CA HIS A 140 -19.85 11.96 -3.07
C HIS A 140 -19.51 12.89 -4.25
N ALA A 141 -20.51 13.43 -4.95
CA ALA A 141 -20.30 14.38 -6.03
C ALA A 141 -19.78 15.72 -5.50
N VAL A 142 -20.31 16.18 -4.36
CA VAL A 142 -19.85 17.41 -3.69
C VAL A 142 -18.38 17.30 -3.29
N ILE A 143 -17.96 16.19 -2.69
CA ILE A 143 -16.55 15.95 -2.31
C ILE A 143 -15.65 15.88 -3.55
N MET A 144 -16.06 15.20 -4.63
CA MET A 144 -15.30 15.16 -5.88
C MET A 144 -15.16 16.55 -6.51
N ALA A 145 -16.23 17.34 -6.51
CA ALA A 145 -16.21 18.71 -7.01
C ALA A 145 -15.28 19.60 -6.18
N ALA A 146 -15.37 19.53 -4.85
CA ALA A 146 -14.49 20.26 -3.95
C ALA A 146 -13.00 19.91 -4.17
N ASN A 147 -12.68 18.63 -4.32
CA ASN A 147 -11.32 18.17 -4.66
C ASN A 147 -10.85 18.70 -6.01
N MET A 148 -11.74 18.76 -7.01
CA MET A 148 -11.43 19.27 -8.35
C MET A 148 -11.20 20.78 -8.33
N LEU A 149 -12.03 21.54 -7.62
CA LEU A 149 -11.88 22.99 -7.45
C LEU A 149 -10.56 23.36 -6.76
N LEU A 150 -10.13 22.56 -5.78
CA LEU A 150 -8.87 22.79 -5.07
C LEU A 150 -7.63 22.31 -5.81
N ARG A 151 -7.77 21.54 -6.90
CA ARG A 151 -6.64 20.97 -7.62
C ARG A 151 -5.54 21.98 -8.01
N PRO A 152 -5.86 23.20 -8.52
CA PRO A 152 -4.82 24.17 -8.84
C PRO A 152 -4.09 24.71 -7.60
N VAL A 153 -4.80 24.86 -6.48
CA VAL A 153 -4.21 25.32 -5.20
C VAL A 153 -3.26 24.24 -4.65
N GLU A 154 -3.72 22.98 -4.63
CA GLU A 154 -2.91 21.86 -4.16
C GLU A 154 -1.65 21.66 -5.04
N ARG A 155 -1.78 21.81 -6.36
CA ARG A 155 -0.62 21.76 -7.26
C ARG A 155 0.40 22.86 -6.96
N ARG A 156 -0.05 24.08 -6.65
CA ARG A 156 0.85 25.18 -6.29
C ARG A 156 1.55 24.92 -4.94
N ILE A 157 0.83 24.39 -3.96
CA ILE A 157 1.39 24.02 -2.65
C ILE A 157 2.43 22.90 -2.83
N ASN A 158 2.09 21.84 -3.57
CA ASN A 158 3.00 20.73 -3.81
C ASN A 158 4.27 21.19 -4.54
N ARG A 159 4.12 22.06 -5.56
CA ARG A 159 5.28 22.60 -6.27
C ARG A 159 6.25 23.33 -5.34
N ARG A 160 5.75 24.19 -4.44
CA ARG A 160 6.60 24.86 -3.45
C ARG A 160 7.34 23.88 -2.54
N TYR A 161 6.67 22.79 -2.13
CA TYR A 161 7.31 21.77 -1.31
C TYR A 161 8.39 20.99 -2.08
N ILE A 162 8.15 20.71 -3.36
CA ILE A 162 9.14 20.08 -4.26
C ILE A 162 10.33 21.00 -4.44
N GLU A 163 10.12 22.29 -4.70
CA GLU A 163 11.16 23.29 -4.87
C GLU A 163 12.03 23.42 -3.58
N ASP A 164 11.41 23.53 -2.40
CA ASP A 164 12.12 23.56 -1.10
C ASP A 164 12.95 22.29 -0.86
N ALA A 165 12.42 21.11 -1.20
CA ALA A 165 13.17 19.87 -1.09
C ALA A 165 14.35 19.81 -2.07
N ALA A 166 14.15 20.23 -3.32
CA ALA A 166 15.19 20.30 -4.34
C ALA A 166 16.33 21.27 -3.92
N ASP A 167 15.97 22.42 -3.34
CA ASP A 167 16.94 23.39 -2.83
C ASP A 167 17.81 22.80 -1.71
N ARG A 168 17.22 22.05 -0.79
CA ARG A 168 17.95 21.35 0.28
C ARG A 168 18.90 20.30 -0.28
N LEU A 169 18.45 19.48 -1.23
CA LEU A 169 19.32 18.49 -1.87
C LEU A 169 20.48 19.16 -2.62
N ARG A 170 20.23 20.25 -3.37
CA ARG A 170 21.28 21.01 -4.04
C ARG A 170 22.31 21.63 -3.09
N SER A 171 21.93 21.91 -1.84
CA SER A 171 22.85 22.41 -0.82
C SER A 171 23.79 21.32 -0.26
N MET A 172 23.62 20.06 -0.65
CA MET A 172 24.38 18.89 -0.18
C MET A 172 25.02 18.14 -1.35
N PRO A 173 26.01 18.72 -2.07
CA PRO A 173 26.59 18.15 -3.29
C PRO A 173 27.31 16.82 -3.06
N ASP A 174 27.80 16.56 -1.85
CA ASP A 174 28.52 15.33 -1.49
C ASP A 174 27.60 14.20 -1.04
N LEU A 175 26.27 14.46 -0.92
CA LEU A 175 25.30 13.46 -0.51
C LEU A 175 25.17 12.37 -1.58
N LYS A 176 25.48 11.13 -1.22
CA LYS A 176 25.30 9.96 -2.08
C LYS A 176 23.84 9.51 -2.03
N ILE A 177 23.17 9.49 -3.17
CA ILE A 177 21.74 9.13 -3.24
C ILE A 177 21.60 7.79 -3.94
N VAL A 178 20.98 6.84 -3.25
CA VAL A 178 20.70 5.49 -3.74
C VAL A 178 19.19 5.35 -3.97
N GLY A 179 18.77 5.21 -5.21
CA GLY A 179 17.39 4.88 -5.58
C GLY A 179 17.14 3.38 -5.51
N VAL A 180 16.04 2.96 -4.92
CA VAL A 180 15.64 1.55 -4.85
C VAL A 180 14.23 1.41 -5.39
N THR A 181 14.06 0.64 -6.48
CA THR A 181 12.75 0.34 -7.06
C THR A 181 12.58 -1.13 -7.37
N GLY A 182 11.37 -1.51 -7.75
CA GLY A 182 10.99 -2.87 -8.15
C GLY A 182 9.53 -3.14 -7.83
N SER A 183 9.00 -4.24 -8.35
CA SER A 183 7.69 -4.73 -7.95
C SER A 183 7.72 -5.28 -6.52
N TYR A 184 8.76 -6.03 -6.17
CA TYR A 184 8.95 -6.71 -4.88
C TYR A 184 10.30 -6.32 -4.28
N GLY A 185 10.53 -6.59 -2.99
CA GLY A 185 11.83 -6.45 -2.33
C GLY A 185 12.27 -5.03 -1.96
N LYS A 186 11.73 -3.97 -2.55
CA LYS A 186 12.14 -2.57 -2.33
C LYS A 186 12.37 -2.19 -0.85
N THR A 187 11.38 -2.45 -0.02
CA THR A 187 11.41 -2.05 1.38
C THR A 187 12.44 -2.86 2.17
N SER A 188 12.51 -4.18 1.93
CA SER A 188 13.50 -5.05 2.55
C SER A 188 14.92 -4.63 2.16
N THR A 189 15.18 -4.49 0.85
CA THR A 189 16.48 -4.04 0.33
C THR A 189 16.90 -2.69 0.93
N LYS A 190 15.98 -1.71 0.98
CA LYS A 190 16.21 -0.41 1.60
C LYS A 190 16.60 -0.54 3.08
N HIS A 191 15.89 -1.35 3.86
CA HIS A 191 16.18 -1.55 5.28
C HIS A 191 17.50 -2.28 5.50
N PHE A 192 17.80 -3.31 4.70
CA PHE A 192 19.05 -4.05 4.79
C PHE A 192 20.24 -3.15 4.41
N MET A 193 20.09 -2.39 3.32
CA MET A 193 21.08 -1.42 2.89
C MET A 193 21.34 -0.34 3.94
N HIS A 194 20.28 0.21 4.52
CA HIS A 194 20.38 1.19 5.60
C HIS A 194 21.17 0.61 6.79
N ARG A 195 20.84 -0.63 7.22
CA ARG A 195 21.54 -1.27 8.33
C ARG A 195 23.04 -1.45 8.06
N ILE A 196 23.40 -1.89 6.84
CA ILE A 196 24.80 -2.12 6.47
C ILE A 196 25.57 -0.79 6.32
N LEU A 197 25.00 0.17 5.60
CA LEU A 197 25.65 1.45 5.35
C LEU A 197 25.83 2.29 6.63
N SER A 198 24.90 2.16 7.60
CA SER A 198 24.96 2.86 8.88
C SER A 198 26.14 2.43 9.77
N GLU A 199 26.85 1.35 9.44
CA GLU A 199 28.10 0.99 10.12
C GLU A 199 29.27 1.91 9.74
N GLN A 200 29.13 2.70 8.68
CA GLN A 200 30.21 3.53 8.18
C GLN A 200 29.80 4.97 7.86
N TYR A 201 28.54 5.21 7.49
CA TYR A 201 28.01 6.49 7.03
C TYR A 201 26.84 6.96 7.88
N ASP A 202 26.69 8.27 8.02
CA ASP A 202 25.44 8.86 8.50
C ASP A 202 24.35 8.70 7.44
N THR A 203 23.58 7.61 7.54
CA THR A 203 22.65 7.18 6.52
C THR A 203 21.21 7.54 6.87
N LEU A 204 20.51 8.20 5.94
CA LEU A 204 19.07 8.40 5.98
C LEU A 204 18.39 7.48 4.99
N MET A 205 17.22 6.95 5.32
CA MET A 205 16.32 6.28 4.36
C MET A 205 14.92 6.88 4.40
N THR A 206 14.15 6.75 3.31
CA THR A 206 12.71 7.06 3.33
C THR A 206 11.99 6.18 4.35
N PRO A 207 11.26 6.75 5.35
CA PRO A 207 10.63 5.98 6.42
C PRO A 207 9.42 5.18 5.91
N GLY A 208 9.20 4.00 6.47
CA GLY A 208 8.08 3.14 6.11
C GLY A 208 7.95 2.94 4.60
N SER A 209 6.79 3.25 4.05
CA SER A 209 6.49 3.19 2.61
C SER A 209 6.37 4.57 1.96
N TYR A 210 7.19 5.56 2.39
CA TYR A 210 7.24 6.90 1.77
C TYR A 210 7.99 6.83 0.43
N ASN A 211 7.38 6.18 -0.55
CA ASN A 211 7.95 5.87 -1.86
C ASN A 211 7.29 6.62 -3.02
N THR A 212 6.54 7.67 -2.73
CA THR A 212 5.99 8.62 -3.72
C THR A 212 6.74 9.93 -3.68
N THR A 213 6.67 10.76 -4.73
CA THR A 213 7.34 12.08 -4.78
C THR A 213 7.09 12.90 -3.52
N LEU A 214 5.84 13.02 -3.06
CA LEU A 214 5.52 13.78 -1.85
C LEU A 214 6.01 13.09 -0.56
N GLY A 215 6.11 11.76 -0.54
CA GLY A 215 6.73 11.01 0.55
C GLY A 215 8.22 11.30 0.66
N VAL A 216 8.92 11.32 -0.47
CA VAL A 216 10.33 11.70 -0.56
C VAL A 216 10.53 13.17 -0.18
N VAL A 217 9.72 14.09 -0.73
CA VAL A 217 9.73 15.53 -0.36
C VAL A 217 9.58 15.69 1.15
N ARG A 218 8.66 14.97 1.77
CA ARG A 218 8.46 15.02 3.21
C ARG A 218 9.70 14.53 3.97
N THR A 219 10.32 13.43 3.54
CA THR A 219 11.54 12.90 4.14
C THR A 219 12.67 13.93 4.08
N VAL A 220 12.90 14.52 2.91
CA VAL A 220 13.93 15.54 2.72
C VAL A 220 13.68 16.77 3.61
N ARG A 221 12.44 17.24 3.68
CA ARG A 221 12.11 18.45 4.45
C ARG A 221 12.10 18.26 5.96
N GLU A 222 11.70 17.09 6.44
CA GLU A 222 11.51 16.84 7.88
C GLU A 222 12.71 16.11 8.51
N LEU A 223 13.39 15.23 7.76
CA LEU A 223 14.36 14.30 8.32
C LEU A 223 15.79 14.50 7.82
N LEU A 224 16.02 14.95 6.57
CA LEU A 224 17.35 15.13 6.02
C LEU A 224 18.11 16.23 6.78
N LYS A 225 19.32 15.88 7.22
CA LYS A 225 20.21 16.76 8.00
C LYS A 225 21.52 17.00 7.23
N PRO A 226 22.18 18.15 7.45
CA PRO A 226 23.42 18.49 6.75
C PRO A 226 24.58 17.51 6.95
N TYR A 227 24.54 16.67 7.97
CA TYR A 227 25.56 15.67 8.26
C TYR A 227 25.29 14.31 7.63
N ASN A 228 24.09 14.11 7.00
CA ASN A 228 23.85 12.84 6.32
C ASN A 228 24.75 12.72 5.09
N GLU A 229 25.38 11.57 4.94
CA GLU A 229 26.33 11.24 3.86
C GLU A 229 25.68 10.36 2.78
N VAL A 230 24.70 9.53 3.16
CA VAL A 230 23.97 8.66 2.25
C VAL A 230 22.46 8.81 2.45
N PHE A 231 21.73 8.94 1.35
CA PHE A 231 20.26 8.95 1.36
C PHE A 231 19.69 7.83 0.49
N ILE A 232 19.02 6.86 1.11
CA ILE A 232 18.38 5.73 0.41
C ILE A 232 16.92 6.08 0.16
N VAL A 233 16.53 6.14 -1.11
CA VAL A 233 15.21 6.54 -1.57
C VAL A 233 14.47 5.35 -2.14
N GLU A 234 13.44 4.87 -1.43
CA GLU A 234 12.51 3.91 -2.00
C GLU A 234 11.59 4.60 -3.01
N MET A 235 11.52 4.07 -4.24
CA MET A 235 10.76 4.63 -5.34
C MET A 235 9.64 3.67 -5.78
N GLY A 236 8.41 4.04 -5.46
CA GLY A 236 7.20 3.32 -5.85
C GLY A 236 6.54 3.97 -7.05
N ALA A 237 5.84 3.17 -7.85
CA ALA A 237 5.05 3.67 -8.97
C ALA A 237 3.70 2.95 -9.07
N LYS A 238 2.69 3.70 -9.46
CA LYS A 238 1.36 3.23 -9.87
C LYS A 238 1.02 3.62 -11.31
N ASN A 239 1.80 4.54 -11.89
CA ASN A 239 1.68 4.96 -13.28
C ASN A 239 3.07 5.13 -13.90
N PRO A 240 3.20 5.05 -15.24
CA PRO A 240 4.41 5.48 -15.94
C PRO A 240 4.75 6.93 -15.60
N GLY A 241 6.05 7.22 -15.42
CA GLY A 241 6.57 8.53 -15.04
C GLY A 241 6.68 8.80 -13.53
N ASP A 242 6.06 7.97 -12.68
CA ASP A 242 6.10 8.19 -11.22
C ASP A 242 7.52 8.07 -10.66
N ILE A 243 8.35 7.15 -11.16
CA ILE A 243 9.75 6.99 -10.73
C ILE A 243 10.60 8.11 -11.31
N ARG A 244 10.38 8.47 -12.58
CA ARG A 244 11.07 9.59 -13.21
C ARG A 244 10.89 10.89 -12.45
N GLU A 245 9.67 11.18 -11.98
CA GLU A 245 9.38 12.36 -11.16
C GLU A 245 10.21 12.38 -9.87
N ILE A 246 10.42 11.22 -9.22
CA ILE A 246 11.27 11.11 -8.03
C ILE A 246 12.75 11.29 -8.42
N CYS A 247 13.21 10.68 -9.51
CA CYS A 247 14.58 10.83 -9.98
C CYS A 247 14.92 12.29 -10.35
N ASP A 248 14.00 12.99 -10.99
CA ASP A 248 14.16 14.42 -11.34
C ASP A 248 14.24 15.33 -10.09
N LEU A 249 13.71 14.86 -8.94
CA LEU A 249 13.84 15.56 -7.66
C LEU A 249 15.17 15.26 -6.97
N VAL A 250 15.56 13.97 -6.89
CA VAL A 250 16.66 13.55 -6.00
C VAL A 250 17.98 13.33 -6.74
N HIS A 251 17.98 13.15 -8.05
CA HIS A 251 19.16 12.90 -8.90
C HIS A 251 20.06 11.76 -8.35
N PRO A 252 19.57 10.50 -8.31
CA PRO A 252 20.34 9.39 -7.73
C PRO A 252 21.57 9.09 -8.57
N GLN A 253 22.68 8.73 -7.90
CA GLN A 253 23.92 8.25 -8.53
C GLN A 253 23.96 6.72 -8.60
N ILE A 254 23.23 6.06 -7.71
CA ILE A 254 23.16 4.60 -7.62
C ILE A 254 21.69 4.18 -7.75
N GLY A 255 21.40 3.22 -8.62
CA GLY A 255 20.07 2.68 -8.84
C GLY A 255 20.01 1.18 -8.55
N VAL A 256 18.99 0.74 -7.84
CA VAL A 256 18.76 -0.69 -7.57
C VAL A 256 17.39 -1.08 -8.09
N VAL A 257 17.32 -2.07 -9.00
CA VAL A 257 16.08 -2.67 -9.48
C VAL A 257 15.97 -4.08 -8.93
N THR A 258 15.09 -4.28 -7.95
CA THR A 258 14.96 -5.54 -7.20
C THR A 258 14.17 -6.61 -7.95
N ALA A 259 13.06 -6.23 -8.58
CA ALA A 259 12.19 -7.18 -9.28
C ALA A 259 11.26 -6.46 -10.26
N VAL A 260 10.85 -7.15 -11.32
CA VAL A 260 9.70 -6.79 -12.17
C VAL A 260 8.77 -7.98 -12.24
N GLY A 261 7.52 -7.75 -11.89
CA GLY A 261 6.50 -8.79 -11.90
C GLY A 261 5.08 -8.21 -11.75
N PRO A 262 4.03 -9.06 -11.76
CA PRO A 262 2.64 -8.64 -11.75
C PRO A 262 2.27 -7.93 -10.44
N GLN A 263 2.37 -6.61 -10.48
CA GLN A 263 1.95 -5.70 -9.41
C GLN A 263 1.32 -4.46 -10.04
N HIS A 264 0.18 -4.00 -9.51
CA HIS A 264 -0.56 -2.84 -10.02
C HIS A 264 -0.94 -2.95 -11.52
N LEU A 265 -1.16 -4.17 -12.04
CA LEU A 265 -1.50 -4.39 -13.45
C LEU A 265 -2.78 -3.66 -13.88
N GLU A 266 -3.72 -3.43 -12.96
CA GLU A 266 -4.90 -2.59 -13.22
C GLU A 266 -4.54 -1.19 -13.75
N SER A 267 -3.43 -0.60 -13.30
CA SER A 267 -3.00 0.72 -13.74
C SER A 267 -1.96 0.71 -14.84
N PHE A 268 -1.09 -0.30 -14.91
CA PHE A 268 -0.05 -0.41 -15.94
C PHE A 268 -0.51 -1.12 -17.21
N GLY A 269 -1.47 -2.02 -17.09
CA GLY A 269 -1.99 -2.83 -18.19
C GLY A 269 -1.12 -4.03 -18.55
N THR A 270 0.21 -3.87 -18.72
CA THR A 270 1.14 -4.93 -19.13
C THR A 270 2.41 -4.98 -18.26
N LEU A 271 3.11 -6.10 -18.29
CA LEU A 271 4.39 -6.29 -17.58
C LEU A 271 5.51 -5.46 -18.23
N GLU A 272 5.46 -5.23 -19.54
CA GLU A 272 6.40 -4.36 -20.25
C GLU A 272 6.28 -2.90 -19.78
N ALA A 273 5.06 -2.43 -19.50
CA ALA A 273 4.84 -1.10 -18.93
C ALA A 273 5.36 -1.01 -17.49
N VAL A 274 5.23 -2.10 -16.70
CA VAL A 274 5.84 -2.20 -15.37
C VAL A 274 7.36 -2.16 -15.48
N GLN A 275 7.96 -2.96 -16.39
CA GLN A 275 9.41 -2.98 -16.65
C GLN A 275 9.90 -1.60 -17.02
N ALA A 276 9.33 -0.97 -18.05
CA ALA A 276 9.72 0.36 -18.51
C ALA A 276 9.68 1.39 -17.37
N THR A 277 8.63 1.35 -16.54
CA THR A 277 8.51 2.27 -15.40
C THR A 277 9.57 2.02 -14.32
N LYS A 278 9.90 0.76 -14.00
CA LYS A 278 10.95 0.47 -13.02
C LYS A 278 12.32 0.89 -13.53
N PHE A 279 12.57 0.73 -14.81
CA PHE A 279 13.82 1.15 -15.43
C PHE A 279 13.94 2.67 -15.64
N GLU A 280 12.89 3.46 -15.43
CA GLU A 280 13.01 4.93 -15.34
C GLU A 280 14.10 5.38 -14.34
N LEU A 281 14.34 4.59 -13.26
CA LEU A 281 15.44 4.82 -12.33
C LEU A 281 16.80 4.68 -13.03
N VAL A 282 17.02 3.58 -13.73
CA VAL A 282 18.28 3.31 -14.44
C VAL A 282 18.51 4.30 -15.57
N ASP A 283 17.45 4.59 -16.33
CA ASP A 283 17.47 5.56 -17.45
C ASP A 283 17.69 7.01 -16.98
N ALA A 284 17.51 7.28 -15.68
CA ALA A 284 17.71 8.61 -15.07
C ALA A 284 19.10 8.78 -14.39
N LEU A 285 19.89 7.71 -14.27
CA LEU A 285 21.21 7.81 -13.66
C LEU A 285 22.17 8.65 -14.53
N PRO A 286 23.09 9.40 -13.90
CA PRO A 286 24.15 10.10 -14.62
C PRO A 286 25.14 9.10 -15.24
N ALA A 287 25.92 9.53 -16.23
CA ALA A 287 26.82 8.65 -16.99
C ALA A 287 27.92 8.00 -16.12
N ASP A 288 28.27 8.61 -15.00
CA ASP A 288 29.19 8.10 -13.98
C ASP A 288 28.49 7.33 -12.86
N GLY A 289 27.17 7.14 -12.95
CA GLY A 289 26.38 6.35 -12.01
C GLY A 289 26.52 4.85 -12.21
N VAL A 290 25.90 4.08 -11.32
CA VAL A 290 25.88 2.61 -11.39
C VAL A 290 24.50 2.05 -11.11
N ALA A 291 24.11 1.06 -11.89
CA ALA A 291 22.87 0.29 -11.70
C ALA A 291 23.16 -1.11 -11.17
N PHE A 292 22.42 -1.55 -10.15
CA PHE A 292 22.38 -2.93 -9.67
C PHE A 292 21.04 -3.54 -10.04
N VAL A 293 21.03 -4.60 -10.86
CA VAL A 293 19.80 -5.18 -11.40
C VAL A 293 19.74 -6.68 -11.16
N ASN A 294 18.56 -7.17 -10.79
CA ASN A 294 18.32 -8.54 -10.34
C ASN A 294 18.02 -9.49 -11.51
N ASP A 295 18.95 -10.33 -11.86
CA ASP A 295 18.80 -11.31 -12.96
C ASP A 295 17.92 -12.52 -12.61
N ASP A 296 17.46 -12.66 -11.37
CA ASP A 296 16.51 -13.72 -10.98
C ASP A 296 15.11 -13.52 -11.58
N PHE A 297 14.82 -12.33 -12.11
CA PHE A 297 13.54 -11.97 -12.71
C PHE A 297 13.70 -11.73 -14.22
N GLU A 298 12.98 -12.50 -15.02
CA GLU A 298 13.03 -12.48 -16.49
C GLU A 298 12.90 -11.07 -17.09
N TYR A 299 11.91 -10.29 -16.60
CA TYR A 299 11.69 -8.92 -17.07
C TYR A 299 12.78 -7.93 -16.60
N VAL A 300 13.61 -8.27 -15.63
CA VAL A 300 14.79 -7.48 -15.28
C VAL A 300 15.98 -7.93 -16.12
N ALA A 301 16.21 -9.24 -16.21
CA ALA A 301 17.30 -9.84 -16.96
C ALA A 301 17.27 -9.51 -18.47
N SER A 302 16.06 -9.48 -19.08
CA SER A 302 15.87 -9.18 -20.51
C SER A 302 16.12 -7.72 -20.90
N ARG A 303 16.17 -6.79 -19.93
CA ARG A 303 16.39 -5.37 -20.21
C ARG A 303 17.88 -5.06 -20.32
N ALA A 304 18.32 -4.62 -21.50
CA ALA A 304 19.66 -4.09 -21.70
C ALA A 304 19.84 -2.75 -20.96
N VAL A 305 21.04 -2.50 -20.44
CA VAL A 305 21.46 -1.25 -19.79
C VAL A 305 22.77 -0.81 -20.44
N ASP A 306 22.71 0.27 -21.21
CA ASP A 306 23.83 0.77 -22.00
C ASP A 306 24.24 2.21 -21.65
N ASN A 307 23.46 2.88 -20.81
CA ASN A 307 23.66 4.30 -20.45
C ASN A 307 24.56 4.51 -19.23
N VAL A 308 24.72 3.48 -18.38
CA VAL A 308 25.55 3.52 -17.15
C VAL A 308 26.22 2.18 -16.91
N ALA A 309 27.21 2.16 -16.00
CA ALA A 309 27.76 0.90 -15.49
C ALA A 309 26.63 0.04 -14.86
N CYS A 310 26.57 -1.23 -15.22
CA CYS A 310 25.54 -2.14 -14.77
C CYS A 310 26.14 -3.39 -14.13
N GLU A 311 25.89 -3.57 -12.85
CA GLU A 311 26.28 -4.73 -12.07
C GLU A 311 25.05 -5.60 -11.82
N ARG A 312 25.02 -6.79 -12.46
CA ARG A 312 23.94 -7.76 -12.34
C ARG A 312 24.14 -8.68 -11.15
N TYR A 313 23.06 -8.99 -10.44
CA TYR A 313 23.12 -9.88 -9.28
C TYR A 313 22.08 -11.00 -9.35
N THR A 314 22.40 -12.17 -8.75
CA THR A 314 21.56 -13.36 -8.76
C THR A 314 21.79 -14.24 -7.54
N CYS A 315 20.74 -14.93 -7.10
CA CYS A 315 20.79 -16.06 -6.16
C CYS A 315 20.71 -17.41 -6.90
N ARG A 316 20.66 -17.39 -8.23
CA ARG A 316 20.54 -18.56 -9.12
C ARG A 316 21.70 -18.61 -10.10
N ASP A 317 21.69 -19.61 -11.00
CA ASP A 317 22.65 -19.66 -12.09
C ASP A 317 22.21 -18.74 -13.25
N ALA A 318 22.68 -17.49 -13.23
CA ALA A 318 22.55 -16.58 -14.35
C ALA A 318 23.94 -16.29 -14.95
N ALA A 319 24.11 -16.65 -16.24
CA ALA A 319 25.32 -16.36 -16.99
C ALA A 319 25.45 -14.83 -17.18
N GLY A 320 26.47 -14.21 -16.59
CA GLY A 320 26.70 -12.77 -16.73
C GLY A 320 26.43 -11.95 -15.46
N ALA A 321 25.84 -12.53 -14.43
CA ALA A 321 25.75 -11.86 -13.13
C ALA A 321 27.13 -11.73 -12.49
N VAL A 322 27.46 -10.51 -12.08
CA VAL A 322 28.74 -10.17 -11.43
C VAL A 322 28.70 -10.47 -9.95
N TRP A 323 27.52 -10.28 -9.35
CA TRP A 323 27.24 -10.59 -7.94
C TRP A 323 26.43 -11.86 -7.82
N LYS A 324 26.90 -12.81 -7.00
CA LYS A 324 26.20 -14.09 -6.78
C LYS A 324 26.13 -14.43 -5.31
N ALA A 325 24.98 -14.95 -4.86
CA ALA A 325 24.85 -15.63 -3.59
C ALA A 325 24.89 -17.15 -3.84
N GLU A 326 25.88 -17.81 -3.27
CA GLU A 326 26.12 -19.26 -3.42
C GLU A 326 26.08 -19.95 -2.04
N ASP A 327 26.02 -21.28 -2.05
CA ASP A 327 26.05 -22.12 -0.84
C ASP A 327 25.01 -21.68 0.21
N ILE A 328 23.78 -21.35 -0.26
CA ILE A 328 22.70 -20.88 0.62
C ILE A 328 22.17 -22.06 1.43
N ASN A 329 22.46 -22.04 2.74
CA ASN A 329 22.08 -23.08 3.67
C ASN A 329 21.16 -22.50 4.76
N TYR A 330 19.91 -22.99 4.80
CA TYR A 330 18.92 -22.61 5.79
C TYR A 330 19.05 -23.50 7.04
N GLY A 331 19.17 -22.89 8.22
CA GLY A 331 19.29 -23.55 9.51
C GLY A 331 18.32 -23.01 10.55
N ALA A 332 18.32 -23.62 11.74
CA ALA A 332 17.47 -23.18 12.86
C ALA A 332 17.86 -21.79 13.42
N ASP A 333 19.10 -21.39 13.21
CA ASP A 333 19.71 -20.12 13.63
C ASP A 333 19.76 -19.06 12.53
N GLY A 334 19.17 -19.35 11.35
CA GLY A 334 19.12 -18.45 10.20
C GLY A 334 19.72 -19.05 8.94
N THR A 335 20.25 -18.19 8.06
CA THR A 335 20.79 -18.57 6.76
C THR A 335 22.28 -18.24 6.68
N ARG A 336 23.08 -19.21 6.23
CA ARG A 336 24.49 -19.03 5.87
C ARG A 336 24.64 -19.08 4.36
N PHE A 337 25.42 -18.18 3.81
CA PHE A 337 25.65 -18.10 2.37
C PHE A 337 26.95 -17.40 2.07
N ARG A 338 27.42 -17.53 0.82
CA ARG A 338 28.62 -16.90 0.31
C ARG A 338 28.23 -15.88 -0.76
N VAL A 339 28.80 -14.71 -0.69
CA VAL A 339 28.66 -13.68 -1.74
C VAL A 339 29.93 -13.66 -2.56
N LEU A 340 29.81 -13.76 -3.88
CA LEU A 340 30.84 -13.50 -4.87
C LEU A 340 30.57 -12.17 -5.54
N GLY A 341 31.62 -11.43 -5.89
CA GLY A 341 31.55 -10.13 -6.56
C GLY A 341 32.69 -9.86 -7.53
N PRO A 342 32.77 -8.67 -8.11
CA PRO A 342 33.78 -8.29 -9.09
C PRO A 342 35.19 -8.38 -8.51
N GLY A 343 36.20 -8.57 -9.40
CA GLY A 343 37.62 -8.62 -8.99
C GLY A 343 38.00 -9.81 -8.10
N GLY A 344 37.17 -10.86 -8.04
CA GLY A 344 37.41 -12.00 -7.16
C GLY A 344 36.95 -11.78 -5.72
N TYR A 345 36.13 -10.75 -5.49
CA TYR A 345 35.55 -10.50 -4.16
C TYR A 345 34.77 -11.71 -3.66
N LYS A 346 34.97 -12.01 -2.37
CA LYS A 346 34.33 -13.16 -1.73
C LYS A 346 34.15 -12.90 -0.23
N ILE A 347 32.92 -13.04 0.26
CA ILE A 347 32.59 -12.93 1.67
C ILE A 347 31.61 -14.00 2.12
N GLU A 348 31.86 -14.62 3.27
CA GLU A 348 30.90 -15.52 3.92
C GLU A 348 30.05 -14.74 4.93
N LEU A 349 28.74 -14.93 4.86
CA LEU A 349 27.75 -14.21 5.62
C LEU A 349 26.81 -15.17 6.35
N HIS A 350 26.35 -14.72 7.52
CA HIS A 350 25.30 -15.35 8.29
C HIS A 350 24.26 -14.33 8.69
N THR A 351 22.98 -14.64 8.49
CA THR A 351 21.84 -13.77 8.80
C THR A 351 20.71 -14.56 9.46
N ARG A 352 19.87 -13.90 10.24
CA ARG A 352 18.63 -14.48 10.79
C ARG A 352 17.49 -14.57 9.78
N LEU A 353 17.64 -13.96 8.62
CA LEU A 353 16.63 -13.97 7.56
C LEU A 353 16.50 -15.35 6.94
N LEU A 354 15.28 -15.68 6.54
CA LEU A 354 14.93 -16.93 5.85
C LEU A 354 14.32 -16.61 4.48
N GLY A 355 14.49 -17.54 3.53
CA GLY A 355 13.91 -17.47 2.19
C GLY A 355 14.81 -16.76 1.18
N GLU A 356 14.81 -17.29 -0.05
CA GLU A 356 15.67 -16.84 -1.17
C GLU A 356 15.47 -15.35 -1.48
N ALA A 357 14.23 -14.84 -1.43
CA ALA A 357 13.97 -13.44 -1.73
C ALA A 357 14.64 -12.49 -0.72
N ASN A 358 14.70 -12.84 0.58
CA ASN A 358 15.44 -12.04 1.57
C ASN A 358 16.95 -12.08 1.30
N ILE A 359 17.49 -13.23 0.84
CA ILE A 359 18.90 -13.33 0.48
C ILE A 359 19.19 -12.51 -0.79
N SER A 360 18.30 -12.51 -1.78
CA SER A 360 18.42 -11.68 -2.98
C SER A 360 18.37 -10.17 -2.66
N ASP A 361 17.45 -9.75 -1.79
CA ASP A 361 17.37 -8.36 -1.32
C ASP A 361 18.64 -7.96 -0.52
N LEU A 362 19.19 -8.88 0.27
CA LEU A 362 20.40 -8.69 1.05
C LEU A 362 21.64 -8.65 0.16
N LEU A 363 21.71 -9.48 -0.89
CA LEU A 363 22.79 -9.48 -1.88
C LEU A 363 22.92 -8.10 -2.55
N ALA A 364 21.78 -7.51 -2.97
CA ALA A 364 21.77 -6.15 -3.51
C ALA A 364 22.32 -5.11 -2.51
N ALA A 365 21.93 -5.24 -1.23
CA ALA A 365 22.40 -4.34 -0.19
C ALA A 365 23.92 -4.48 0.07
N VAL A 366 24.46 -5.71 0.05
CA VAL A 366 25.89 -6.00 0.17
C VAL A 366 26.67 -5.46 -1.03
N ALA A 367 26.16 -5.65 -2.26
CA ALA A 367 26.78 -5.15 -3.47
C ALA A 367 26.93 -3.62 -3.45
N VAL A 368 25.87 -2.89 -3.08
CA VAL A 368 25.91 -1.43 -2.94
C VAL A 368 26.86 -1.01 -1.81
N ALA A 369 26.86 -1.71 -0.67
CA ALA A 369 27.74 -1.40 0.44
C ALA A 369 29.22 -1.59 0.06
N HIS A 370 29.55 -2.66 -0.64
CA HIS A 370 30.90 -2.88 -1.17
C HIS A 370 31.30 -1.80 -2.17
N HIS A 371 30.41 -1.43 -3.10
CA HIS A 371 30.63 -0.35 -4.06
C HIS A 371 30.92 1.00 -3.37
N LEU A 372 30.24 1.27 -2.26
CA LEU A 372 30.48 2.47 -1.43
C LEU A 372 31.70 2.34 -0.50
N GLY A 373 32.41 1.21 -0.51
CA GLY A 373 33.64 1.00 0.25
C GLY A 373 33.42 0.68 1.74
N VAL A 374 32.30 0.09 2.10
CA VAL A 374 32.08 -0.42 3.47
C VAL A 374 32.99 -1.62 3.71
N ALA A 375 33.73 -1.62 4.82
CA ALA A 375 34.65 -2.68 5.16
C ALA A 375 33.94 -4.02 5.45
N ASP A 376 34.54 -5.16 5.07
CA ASP A 376 33.96 -6.49 5.15
C ASP A 376 33.56 -6.92 6.56
N ASP A 377 34.31 -6.54 7.58
CA ASP A 377 34.01 -6.80 8.98
C ASP A 377 32.71 -6.08 9.41
N LYS A 378 32.51 -4.85 8.95
CA LYS A 378 31.29 -4.07 9.16
C LYS A 378 30.10 -4.69 8.42
N ILE A 379 30.30 -5.15 7.16
CA ILE A 379 29.26 -5.86 6.39
C ILE A 379 28.84 -7.13 7.13
N ARG A 380 29.80 -7.99 7.55
CA ARG A 380 29.49 -9.22 8.32
C ARG A 380 28.74 -8.93 9.60
N TYR A 381 29.20 -7.93 10.36
CA TYR A 381 28.55 -7.55 11.60
C TYR A 381 27.10 -7.10 11.36
N ALA A 382 26.90 -6.15 10.44
CA ALA A 382 25.59 -5.62 10.14
C ALA A 382 24.62 -6.70 9.67
N VAL A 383 25.05 -7.56 8.74
CA VAL A 383 24.25 -8.68 8.19
C VAL A 383 23.81 -9.64 9.29
N GLY A 384 24.67 -9.94 10.25
CA GLY A 384 24.34 -10.78 11.42
C GLY A 384 23.34 -10.13 12.39
N GLN A 385 23.18 -8.82 12.34
CA GLN A 385 22.25 -8.06 13.19
C GLN A 385 20.95 -7.67 12.47
N ILE A 386 20.80 -7.98 11.17
CA ILE A 386 19.58 -7.69 10.43
C ILE A 386 18.44 -8.56 10.97
N GLU A 387 17.36 -7.90 11.33
CA GLU A 387 16.09 -8.53 11.69
C GLU A 387 15.10 -8.46 10.52
N PRO A 388 14.14 -9.41 10.42
CA PRO A 388 13.07 -9.32 9.45
C PRO A 388 12.32 -7.99 9.56
N VAL A 389 12.02 -7.38 8.43
CA VAL A 389 11.20 -6.16 8.38
C VAL A 389 9.79 -6.50 8.88
N GLU A 390 9.21 -5.68 9.71
CA GLU A 390 7.87 -5.88 10.26
C GLU A 390 6.84 -6.08 9.13
N HIS A 391 5.94 -7.05 9.29
CA HIS A 391 4.97 -7.49 8.29
C HIS A 391 5.58 -8.01 6.96
N ARG A 392 6.83 -8.51 7.00
CA ARG A 392 7.53 -9.13 5.87
C ARG A 392 8.14 -10.45 6.32
N LEU A 393 7.32 -11.51 6.35
CA LEU A 393 7.68 -12.82 6.89
C LEU A 393 8.33 -12.75 8.29
N SER A 394 7.86 -11.82 9.12
CA SER A 394 8.36 -11.68 10.48
C SER A 394 7.74 -12.74 11.39
N ILE A 395 8.60 -13.42 12.17
CA ILE A 395 8.16 -14.51 13.05
C ILE A 395 8.07 -13.99 14.49
N LYS A 396 6.90 -14.20 15.11
CA LYS A 396 6.64 -13.86 16.52
C LYS A 396 6.07 -15.08 17.23
N ARG A 397 6.55 -15.36 18.44
CA ARG A 397 5.96 -16.39 19.30
C ARG A 397 5.03 -15.76 20.32
N THR A 398 3.80 -16.26 20.41
CA THR A 398 2.85 -15.78 21.40
C THR A 398 3.08 -16.44 22.75
N PRO A 399 2.67 -15.82 23.88
CA PRO A 399 2.71 -16.45 25.20
C PRO A 399 1.92 -17.78 25.26
N GLY A 400 0.90 -17.95 24.39
CA GLY A 400 0.12 -19.18 24.23
C GLY A 400 0.82 -20.29 23.44
N GLY A 401 2.09 -20.12 23.05
CA GLY A 401 2.87 -21.13 22.33
C GLY A 401 2.55 -21.25 20.84
N ILE A 402 1.76 -20.33 20.27
CA ILE A 402 1.48 -20.25 18.82
C ILE A 402 2.59 -19.45 18.17
N THR A 403 3.09 -19.91 17.04
CA THR A 403 4.02 -19.18 16.19
C THR A 403 3.23 -18.38 15.14
N ILE A 404 3.39 -17.07 15.12
CA ILE A 404 2.80 -16.19 14.12
C ILE A 404 3.87 -15.86 13.07
N VAL A 405 3.56 -16.09 11.82
CA VAL A 405 4.29 -15.60 10.64
C VAL A 405 3.48 -14.45 10.08
N ASP A 406 4.03 -13.26 10.13
CA ASP A 406 3.35 -12.02 9.74
C ASP A 406 3.92 -11.53 8.42
N ASP A 407 3.13 -11.69 7.33
CA ASP A 407 3.38 -11.17 5.98
C ASP A 407 2.20 -10.32 5.49
N ALA A 408 1.59 -9.57 6.41
CA ALA A 408 0.33 -8.89 6.22
C ALA A 408 0.43 -7.50 5.55
N TYR A 409 1.60 -7.05 5.09
CA TYR A 409 1.72 -5.69 4.57
C TYR A 409 1.12 -5.49 3.17
N ASN A 410 1.55 -6.30 2.21
CA ASN A 410 1.08 -6.26 0.82
C ASN A 410 1.53 -7.53 0.11
N SER A 411 0.59 -8.29 -0.40
CA SER A 411 0.85 -9.55 -1.05
C SER A 411 1.08 -9.39 -2.56
N ASN A 412 1.86 -10.30 -3.12
CA ASN A 412 2.14 -10.41 -4.55
C ASN A 412 2.41 -11.88 -4.90
N PRO A 413 2.28 -12.30 -6.17
CA PRO A 413 2.36 -13.71 -6.54
C PRO A 413 3.66 -14.43 -6.13
N VAL A 414 4.81 -13.75 -6.20
CA VAL A 414 6.10 -14.33 -5.81
C VAL A 414 6.27 -14.40 -4.30
N GLY A 415 5.97 -13.29 -3.60
CA GLY A 415 6.05 -13.22 -2.14
C GLY A 415 5.10 -14.18 -1.46
N SER A 416 3.83 -14.23 -1.91
CA SER A 416 2.83 -15.12 -1.33
C SER A 416 3.17 -16.60 -1.54
N ARG A 417 3.67 -16.99 -2.73
CA ARG A 417 4.19 -18.34 -2.95
C ARG A 417 5.30 -18.67 -1.96
N MET A 418 6.29 -17.81 -1.83
CA MET A 418 7.40 -18.00 -0.90
C MET A 418 6.91 -18.08 0.56
N ALA A 419 5.95 -17.26 0.97
CA ALA A 419 5.37 -17.32 2.31
C ALA A 419 4.71 -18.68 2.59
N MET A 420 4.01 -19.24 1.59
CA MET A 420 3.44 -20.59 1.67
C MET A 420 4.52 -21.67 1.76
N GLU A 421 5.60 -21.58 0.96
CA GLU A 421 6.72 -22.53 0.99
C GLU A 421 7.45 -22.49 2.34
N VAL A 422 7.68 -21.30 2.90
CA VAL A 422 8.25 -21.12 4.26
C VAL A 422 7.34 -21.78 5.29
N LEU A 423 6.03 -21.52 5.26
CA LEU A 423 5.06 -22.16 6.16
C LEU A 423 5.10 -23.68 6.02
N GLY A 424 5.12 -24.20 4.79
CA GLY A 424 5.16 -25.64 4.50
C GLY A 424 6.41 -26.33 5.05
N GLY A 425 7.56 -25.64 5.06
CA GLY A 425 8.81 -26.12 5.62
C GLY A 425 8.91 -26.05 7.14
N MET A 426 8.04 -25.30 7.82
CA MET A 426 8.08 -25.16 9.27
C MET A 426 7.60 -26.43 9.99
N LYS A 427 8.31 -26.79 11.04
CA LYS A 427 7.97 -27.94 11.91
C LYS A 427 7.21 -27.46 13.13
N GLY A 428 6.10 -28.10 13.46
CA GLY A 428 5.23 -27.75 14.58
C GLY A 428 3.90 -28.47 14.53
N GLY A 429 2.87 -27.84 15.09
CA GLY A 429 1.48 -28.29 15.02
C GLY A 429 0.85 -28.00 13.65
N LYS A 430 -0.42 -27.61 13.64
CA LYS A 430 -1.15 -27.26 12.40
C LYS A 430 -0.59 -25.98 11.78
N ARG A 431 -0.52 -25.96 10.47
CA ARG A 431 -0.17 -24.79 9.65
C ARG A 431 -1.47 -24.12 9.20
N ILE A 432 -1.73 -22.94 9.68
CA ILE A 432 -2.97 -22.20 9.47
C ILE A 432 -2.67 -20.96 8.65
N VAL A 433 -3.38 -20.74 7.54
CA VAL A 433 -3.27 -19.54 6.71
C VAL A 433 -4.52 -18.70 6.87
N ILE A 434 -4.34 -17.39 7.06
CA ILE A 434 -5.40 -16.39 7.04
C ILE A 434 -5.08 -15.40 5.93
N THR A 435 -5.91 -15.34 4.89
CA THR A 435 -5.68 -14.46 3.75
C THR A 435 -6.98 -13.96 3.12
N PRO A 436 -7.01 -12.67 2.71
CA PRO A 436 -8.05 -12.12 1.82
C PRO A 436 -7.66 -12.23 0.33
N GLY A 437 -6.48 -12.79 0.02
CA GLY A 437 -5.90 -12.83 -1.31
C GLY A 437 -5.23 -11.51 -1.73
N MET A 438 -4.87 -11.43 -3.00
CA MET A 438 -4.16 -10.32 -3.63
C MET A 438 -5.13 -9.41 -4.39
N ILE A 439 -4.74 -8.15 -4.61
CA ILE A 439 -5.54 -7.12 -5.30
C ILE A 439 -4.71 -6.37 -6.35
N GLU A 440 -5.39 -5.56 -7.17
CA GLU A 440 -4.78 -4.71 -8.21
C GLU A 440 -4.04 -5.52 -9.32
N LEU A 441 -4.47 -6.76 -9.58
CA LEU A 441 -3.86 -7.67 -10.56
C LEU A 441 -4.51 -7.59 -11.97
N GLY A 442 -5.50 -6.70 -12.15
CA GLY A 442 -6.17 -6.49 -13.44
C GLY A 442 -6.89 -7.74 -13.93
N GLU A 443 -6.75 -8.08 -15.22
CA GLU A 443 -7.40 -9.25 -15.81
C GLU A 443 -6.93 -10.59 -15.21
N GLN A 444 -5.73 -10.64 -14.63
CA GLN A 444 -5.17 -11.82 -13.97
C GLN A 444 -5.64 -12.00 -12.52
N GLN A 445 -6.56 -11.15 -12.04
CA GLN A 445 -7.03 -11.14 -10.65
C GLN A 445 -7.51 -12.52 -10.17
N HIS A 446 -8.33 -13.20 -10.97
CA HIS A 446 -8.85 -14.53 -10.63
C HIS A 446 -7.76 -15.60 -10.70
N GLU A 447 -7.02 -15.66 -11.80
CA GLU A 447 -6.01 -16.69 -12.05
C GLU A 447 -4.92 -16.71 -10.98
N LEU A 448 -4.33 -15.53 -10.67
CA LEU A 448 -3.25 -15.43 -9.68
C LEU A 448 -3.73 -15.70 -8.25
N ASN A 449 -5.00 -15.38 -7.92
CA ASN A 449 -5.57 -15.77 -6.63
C ASN A 449 -5.92 -17.28 -6.57
N ALA A 450 -6.31 -17.89 -7.67
CA ALA A 450 -6.46 -19.35 -7.74
C ALA A 450 -5.10 -20.06 -7.58
N GLU A 451 -4.04 -19.54 -8.18
CA GLU A 451 -2.68 -20.04 -7.97
C GLU A 451 -2.24 -19.91 -6.50
N LEU A 452 -2.47 -18.75 -5.86
CA LEU A 452 -2.24 -18.60 -4.41
C LEU A 452 -3.03 -19.64 -3.62
N GLY A 453 -4.32 -19.84 -3.95
CA GLY A 453 -5.15 -20.87 -3.32
C GLY A 453 -4.55 -22.27 -3.45
N ARG A 454 -3.97 -22.60 -4.60
CA ARG A 454 -3.29 -23.88 -4.82
C ARG A 454 -2.06 -24.03 -3.91
N HIS A 455 -1.25 -22.97 -3.77
CA HIS A 455 -0.11 -22.97 -2.85
C HIS A 455 -0.54 -23.09 -1.39
N VAL A 456 -1.64 -22.46 -0.99
CA VAL A 456 -2.26 -22.63 0.35
C VAL A 456 -2.64 -24.10 0.55
N GLY A 457 -3.32 -24.71 -0.41
CA GLY A 457 -3.72 -26.12 -0.34
C GLY A 457 -2.56 -27.11 -0.22
N LEU A 458 -1.42 -26.79 -0.83
CA LEU A 458 -0.20 -27.65 -0.77
C LEU A 458 0.56 -27.51 0.56
N ASN A 459 0.50 -26.36 1.23
CA ASN A 459 1.39 -26.03 2.33
C ASN A 459 0.68 -25.85 3.70
N ALA A 460 -0.65 -25.71 3.73
CA ALA A 460 -1.41 -25.51 4.96
C ALA A 460 -2.29 -26.72 5.31
N ASP A 461 -2.62 -26.84 6.60
CA ASP A 461 -3.58 -27.79 7.12
C ASP A 461 -4.98 -27.15 7.30
N VAL A 462 -5.00 -25.83 7.51
CA VAL A 462 -6.22 -25.03 7.62
C VAL A 462 -6.07 -23.73 6.84
N ALA A 463 -7.07 -23.38 6.06
CA ALA A 463 -7.18 -22.11 5.32
C ALA A 463 -8.40 -21.32 5.78
N ILE A 464 -8.23 -20.08 6.20
CA ILE A 464 -9.30 -19.13 6.54
C ILE A 464 -9.26 -18.00 5.51
N ILE A 465 -10.21 -18.00 4.58
CA ILE A 465 -10.34 -16.98 3.53
C ILE A 465 -11.22 -15.84 4.06
N VAL A 466 -10.66 -14.61 4.03
CA VAL A 466 -11.30 -13.41 4.58
C VAL A 466 -11.89 -12.55 3.47
N GLY A 467 -13.13 -12.05 3.67
CA GLY A 467 -13.83 -11.22 2.71
C GLY A 467 -14.43 -12.03 1.56
N ARG A 468 -15.04 -11.31 0.60
CA ARG A 468 -15.76 -11.92 -0.54
C ARG A 468 -15.02 -11.74 -1.86
N TYR A 469 -14.18 -10.72 -1.96
CA TYR A 469 -13.59 -10.26 -3.23
C TYR A 469 -12.82 -11.35 -3.99
N ASN A 470 -11.96 -12.11 -3.29
CA ASN A 470 -11.15 -13.18 -3.89
C ASN A 470 -11.58 -14.60 -3.44
N ARG A 471 -12.70 -14.71 -2.73
CA ARG A 471 -13.14 -15.95 -2.07
C ARG A 471 -13.21 -17.12 -3.03
N ASP A 472 -13.86 -16.94 -4.16
CA ASP A 472 -14.15 -18.03 -5.11
C ASP A 472 -12.86 -18.51 -5.76
N ALA A 473 -11.98 -17.59 -6.20
CA ALA A 473 -10.69 -17.91 -6.81
C ALA A 473 -9.76 -18.68 -5.84
N LEU A 474 -9.64 -18.17 -4.60
CA LEU A 474 -8.83 -18.84 -3.57
C LEU A 474 -9.37 -20.23 -3.23
N ALA A 475 -10.70 -20.36 -3.06
CA ALA A 475 -11.33 -21.65 -2.76
C ALA A 475 -11.18 -22.66 -3.92
N GLU A 476 -11.29 -22.21 -5.16
CA GLU A 476 -11.03 -22.99 -6.36
C GLU A 476 -9.59 -23.52 -6.33
N GLY A 477 -8.61 -22.65 -6.10
CA GLY A 477 -7.20 -23.02 -6.03
C GLY A 477 -6.91 -24.02 -4.91
N VAL A 478 -7.45 -23.80 -3.70
CA VAL A 478 -7.29 -24.76 -2.58
C VAL A 478 -7.81 -26.15 -2.96
N ARG A 479 -8.99 -26.24 -3.60
CA ARG A 479 -9.55 -27.52 -4.06
C ARG A 479 -8.70 -28.15 -5.18
N ALA A 480 -8.20 -27.34 -6.11
CA ALA A 480 -7.35 -27.77 -7.23
C ALA A 480 -5.96 -28.26 -6.77
N SER A 481 -5.54 -28.00 -5.52
CA SER A 481 -4.28 -28.54 -4.98
C SER A 481 -4.26 -30.06 -4.87
N GLY A 482 -5.42 -30.72 -4.91
CA GLY A 482 -5.56 -32.17 -4.72
C GLY A 482 -5.42 -32.63 -3.26
N ASN A 483 -5.16 -31.74 -2.32
CA ASN A 483 -5.03 -32.05 -0.90
C ASN A 483 -6.39 -31.98 -0.19
N ALA A 484 -7.10 -33.09 -0.13
CA ALA A 484 -8.41 -33.19 0.52
C ALA A 484 -8.36 -33.03 2.06
N ALA A 485 -7.18 -33.02 2.67
CA ALA A 485 -7.02 -32.88 4.13
C ALA A 485 -7.12 -31.43 4.61
N VAL A 486 -6.96 -30.44 3.70
CA VAL A 486 -7.03 -29.01 4.06
C VAL A 486 -8.45 -28.62 4.47
N LYS A 487 -8.58 -28.09 5.69
CA LYS A 487 -9.84 -27.55 6.19
C LYS A 487 -10.03 -26.11 5.72
N LEU A 488 -11.02 -25.88 4.85
CA LEU A 488 -11.32 -24.55 4.31
C LEU A 488 -12.45 -23.89 5.09
N HIS A 489 -12.18 -22.70 5.61
CA HIS A 489 -13.13 -21.85 6.32
C HIS A 489 -13.27 -20.49 5.63
N PHE A 490 -14.44 -19.88 5.77
CA PHE A 490 -14.75 -18.56 5.25
C PHE A 490 -15.14 -17.61 6.38
N ALA A 491 -14.64 -16.39 6.32
CA ALA A 491 -15.03 -15.30 7.22
C ALA A 491 -15.36 -14.05 6.38
N ASP A 492 -16.42 -13.35 6.70
CA ASP A 492 -16.76 -12.11 5.98
C ASP A 492 -15.89 -10.94 6.48
N THR A 493 -15.39 -11.02 7.70
CA THR A 493 -14.56 -9.99 8.33
C THR A 493 -13.31 -10.58 9.00
N PHE A 494 -12.30 -9.74 9.18
CA PHE A 494 -11.11 -10.14 9.93
C PHE A 494 -11.43 -10.52 11.40
N ALA A 495 -12.42 -9.85 12.01
CA ALA A 495 -12.87 -10.18 13.37
C ALA A 495 -13.48 -11.60 13.46
N GLU A 496 -14.27 -12.01 12.46
CA GLU A 496 -14.75 -13.40 12.36
C GLU A 496 -13.60 -14.39 12.15
N ALA A 497 -12.63 -14.05 11.29
CA ALA A 497 -11.45 -14.88 11.08
C ALA A 497 -10.66 -15.09 12.38
N GLN A 498 -10.51 -14.04 13.21
CA GLN A 498 -9.89 -14.13 14.53
C GLN A 498 -10.70 -15.02 15.49
N GLY A 499 -12.02 -14.94 15.47
CA GLY A 499 -12.90 -15.81 16.24
C GLY A 499 -12.76 -17.28 15.85
N LEU A 500 -12.71 -17.57 14.52
CA LEU A 500 -12.44 -18.90 13.99
C LEU A 500 -11.05 -19.40 14.39
N LEU A 501 -10.02 -18.56 14.23
CA LEU A 501 -8.67 -18.89 14.66
C LEU A 501 -8.61 -19.26 16.13
N ALA A 502 -9.22 -18.49 17.01
CA ALA A 502 -9.25 -18.74 18.45
C ALA A 502 -9.92 -20.08 18.82
N SER A 503 -10.86 -20.57 18.00
CA SER A 503 -11.52 -21.87 18.20
C SER A 503 -10.73 -23.06 17.63
N ILE A 504 -9.79 -22.82 16.71
CA ILE A 504 -9.07 -23.87 15.96
C ILE A 504 -7.63 -24.04 16.44
N ALA A 505 -6.95 -22.91 16.74
CA ALA A 505 -5.53 -22.89 17.03
C ALA A 505 -5.23 -23.40 18.46
N THR A 506 -4.15 -24.14 18.58
CA THR A 506 -3.64 -24.71 19.83
C THR A 506 -2.15 -24.42 19.97
N ALA A 507 -1.60 -24.58 21.18
CA ALA A 507 -0.16 -24.41 21.40
C ALA A 507 0.65 -25.34 20.48
N GLY A 508 1.71 -24.79 19.87
CA GLY A 508 2.53 -25.46 18.87
C GLY A 508 2.10 -25.21 17.42
N ASP A 509 0.91 -24.67 17.18
CA ASP A 509 0.44 -24.35 15.83
C ASP A 509 1.17 -23.12 15.25
N ILE A 510 1.20 -23.04 13.91
CA ILE A 510 1.83 -21.97 13.15
C ILE A 510 0.74 -21.26 12.36
N VAL A 511 0.66 -19.95 12.48
CA VAL A 511 -0.34 -19.11 11.82
C VAL A 511 0.34 -18.11 10.91
N LEU A 512 0.08 -18.19 9.62
CA LEU A 512 0.50 -17.19 8.63
C LEU A 512 -0.63 -16.21 8.37
N TYR A 513 -0.35 -14.94 8.59
CA TYR A 513 -1.16 -13.83 8.09
C TYR A 513 -0.58 -13.37 6.76
N GLU A 514 -1.27 -13.66 5.68
CA GLU A 514 -0.88 -13.31 4.31
C GLU A 514 -1.79 -12.23 3.79
N ASN A 515 -1.24 -11.03 3.59
CA ASN A 515 -1.91 -9.81 3.15
C ASN A 515 -2.93 -9.22 4.16
N ASP A 516 -3.16 -7.92 4.03
CA ASP A 516 -4.24 -7.18 4.70
C ASP A 516 -4.87 -6.16 3.75
N LEU A 517 -6.14 -6.35 3.40
CA LEU A 517 -6.82 -5.48 2.45
C LEU A 517 -7.33 -4.18 3.10
N PRO A 518 -7.23 -3.05 2.38
CA PRO A 518 -7.85 -1.81 2.81
C PRO A 518 -9.39 -1.87 2.77
N ASP A 519 -10.05 -0.95 3.48
CA ASP A 519 -11.53 -0.86 3.56
C ASP A 519 -12.24 -0.71 2.22
N THR A 520 -11.51 -0.37 1.16
CA THR A 520 -12.03 -0.22 -0.21
C THR A 520 -12.31 -1.56 -0.92
N PHE A 521 -11.86 -2.69 -0.37
CA PHE A 521 -12.01 -4.05 -0.96
C PHE A 521 -12.77 -4.99 0.00
N LYS A 522 -13.94 -4.56 0.46
CA LYS A 522 -14.84 -5.38 1.31
C LYS A 522 -15.84 -6.16 0.51
#